data_3983f8254f089292b0699280124a4cd3
#
_entry.id   3983f8254f089292b0699280124a4cd3
#
_cell.length_a   1.000
_cell.length_b   1.000
_cell.length_c   1.000
_cell.angle_alpha   90.00
_cell.angle_beta   90.00
_cell.angle_gamma   90.00
#
_symmetry.space_group_name_H-M   'P 1'
#
loop_
_entity.id
_entity.type
_entity.pdbx_description
1 polymer ?
#
loop_
_entity_poly.entity_id
_entity_poly.type
_entity_poly.pdbx_seq_one_letter_code
_entity_poly.pdbx_strand_id
1 'polypeptide(L)'
;YHPRHLDQVPKELQAYEKAYRKACGVDDDGREVGNPKVSIAGSHMWSMWVAPYMIKLGIEQTGWKDNKKNPDFIKAVCNLKLKAGPWCPVGDLNMREEDNQGFHDHYISKVEPDLKLKVLARIPKEKVMYDPTVDLRGKA
;
A
#
# COMPACT_ATOMS: atom_id res chain seq x y z
N TYR A 1 -2.16 6.53 2.71
CA TYR A 1 -3.13 6.22 3.75
C TYR A 1 -2.47 6.23 5.12
N HIS A 2 -3.03 7.03 6.04
CA HIS A 2 -2.56 7.13 7.42
C HIS A 2 -3.73 7.19 8.38
N PRO A 3 -4.39 6.10 8.70
CA PRO A 3 -5.28 6.14 9.82
C PRO A 3 -4.41 6.25 11.08
N ARG A 4 -4.56 7.34 11.79
CA ARG A 4 -3.94 7.50 13.10
C ARG A 4 -4.64 6.66 14.13
N HIS A 5 -5.96 6.60 14.07
CA HIS A 5 -6.76 5.82 14.98
C HIS A 5 -7.05 4.45 14.39
N LEU A 6 -6.90 3.43 15.20
CA LEU A 6 -7.19 2.06 14.78
C LEU A 6 -8.64 1.86 14.34
N ASP A 7 -9.59 2.60 14.91
CA ASP A 7 -11.01 2.56 14.55
C ASP A 7 -11.30 3.08 13.14
N GLN A 8 -10.40 3.87 12.54
CA GLN A 8 -10.52 4.36 11.18
C GLN A 8 -9.93 3.40 10.14
N VAL A 9 -9.25 2.34 10.60
CA VAL A 9 -8.73 1.29 9.73
C VAL A 9 -9.90 0.40 9.28
N PRO A 10 -9.99 0.05 7.99
CA PRO A 10 -10.97 -0.92 7.51
C PRO A 10 -10.96 -2.20 8.36
N LYS A 11 -12.14 -2.72 8.68
CA LYS A 11 -12.29 -3.86 9.61
C LYS A 11 -11.42 -5.06 9.24
N GLU A 12 -11.33 -5.35 7.96
CA GLU A 12 -10.52 -6.44 7.40
C GLU A 12 -9.01 -6.28 7.66
N LEU A 13 -8.54 -5.07 7.94
CA LEU A 13 -7.14 -4.75 8.17
C LEU A 13 -6.80 -4.52 9.65
N GLN A 14 -7.80 -4.38 10.52
CA GLN A 14 -7.56 -4.01 11.93
C GLN A 14 -6.70 -5.01 12.68
N ALA A 15 -6.88 -6.31 12.44
CA ALA A 15 -6.08 -7.34 13.10
C ALA A 15 -4.60 -7.24 12.72
N TYR A 16 -4.33 -7.02 11.44
CA TYR A 16 -2.97 -6.79 10.94
C TYR A 16 -2.39 -5.50 11.52
N GLU A 17 -3.13 -4.42 11.48
CA GLU A 17 -2.71 -3.11 11.99
C GLU A 17 -2.38 -3.16 13.49
N LYS A 18 -3.17 -3.86 14.29
CA LYS A 18 -2.88 -4.10 15.71
C LYS A 18 -1.56 -4.85 15.91
N ALA A 19 -1.35 -5.92 15.16
CA ALA A 19 -0.12 -6.71 15.26
C ALA A 19 1.10 -5.89 14.87
N TYR A 20 0.99 -5.11 13.80
CA TYR A 20 2.03 -4.20 13.34
C TYR A 20 2.35 -3.12 14.39
N ARG A 21 1.34 -2.43 14.92
CA ARG A 21 1.53 -1.39 15.95
C ARG A 21 2.22 -1.96 17.19
N LYS A 22 1.77 -3.11 17.66
CA LYS A 22 2.40 -3.80 18.78
C LYS A 22 3.89 -4.12 18.52
N ALA A 23 4.20 -4.62 17.33
CA ALA A 23 5.57 -4.94 16.93
C ALA A 23 6.47 -3.70 16.85
N CYS A 24 5.90 -2.55 16.46
CA CYS A 24 6.61 -1.27 16.37
C CYS A 24 6.59 -0.44 17.66
N GLY A 25 5.97 -0.91 18.74
CA GLY A 25 5.85 -0.15 19.98
C GLY A 25 4.94 1.09 19.85
N VAL A 26 3.91 1.00 19.02
CA VAL A 26 2.96 2.09 18.71
C VAL A 26 1.60 1.76 19.30
N ASP A 27 0.95 2.76 19.91
CA ASP A 27 -0.39 2.65 20.46
C ASP A 27 -1.51 2.75 19.38
N ASP A 28 -2.75 2.65 19.82
CA ASP A 28 -3.92 2.71 18.93
C ASP A 28 -4.13 4.10 18.28
N ASP A 29 -3.49 5.13 18.80
CA ASP A 29 -3.46 6.49 18.24
C ASP A 29 -2.29 6.70 17.28
N GLY A 30 -1.45 5.69 17.04
CA GLY A 30 -0.30 5.77 16.16
C GLY A 30 0.88 6.53 16.77
N ARG A 31 1.00 6.53 18.10
CA ARG A 31 2.07 7.19 18.85
C ARG A 31 2.99 6.18 19.49
N GLU A 32 4.26 6.55 19.65
CA GLU A 32 5.21 5.71 20.37
C GLU A 32 4.79 5.52 21.83
N VAL A 33 4.75 4.28 22.27
CA VAL A 33 4.45 3.93 23.67
C VAL A 33 5.58 4.49 24.57
N GLY A 34 5.18 5.29 25.55
CA GLY A 34 6.13 5.98 26.45
C GLY A 34 6.64 7.32 25.93
N ASN A 35 6.41 7.68 24.68
CA ASN A 35 6.75 9.00 24.12
C ASN A 35 5.66 9.51 23.16
N PRO A 36 4.53 10.00 23.67
CA PRO A 36 3.39 10.38 22.85
C PRO A 36 3.63 11.59 21.92
N LYS A 37 4.77 12.26 22.05
CA LYS A 37 5.18 13.33 21.13
C LYS A 37 5.70 12.79 19.81
N VAL A 38 6.13 11.53 19.78
CA VAL A 38 6.62 10.87 18.57
C VAL A 38 5.47 10.10 17.93
N SER A 39 5.20 10.41 16.69
CA SER A 39 4.27 9.66 15.87
C SER A 39 5.06 8.77 14.92
N ILE A 40 4.77 7.49 14.97
CA ILE A 40 5.34 6.49 14.07
C ILE A 40 4.29 6.15 13.04
N ALA A 41 4.65 6.10 11.83
CA ALA A 41 4.01 5.61 10.63
C ALA A 41 3.88 6.67 9.55
N GLY A 42 4.63 6.47 8.52
CA GLY A 42 4.48 7.16 7.25
C GLY A 42 3.81 6.23 6.23
N SER A 43 3.08 6.81 5.25
CA SER A 43 2.50 6.05 4.12
C SER A 43 3.55 5.25 3.36
N HIS A 44 4.79 5.69 3.39
CA HIS A 44 5.93 5.00 2.77
C HIS A 44 6.18 3.60 3.32
N MET A 45 5.85 3.34 4.59
CA MET A 45 6.01 2.01 5.19
C MET A 45 5.15 0.96 4.50
N TRP A 46 3.95 1.32 4.08
CA TRP A 46 3.05 0.40 3.37
C TRP A 46 3.58 0.03 1.99
N SER A 47 4.14 1.00 1.28
CA SER A 47 4.79 0.74 -0.02
C SER A 47 5.98 -0.20 0.14
N MET A 48 6.80 0.01 1.17
CA MET A 48 7.94 -0.86 1.50
C MET A 48 7.52 -2.28 1.90
N TRP A 49 6.29 -2.46 2.40
CA TRP A 49 5.74 -3.78 2.72
C TRP A 49 5.15 -4.48 1.49
N VAL A 50 4.41 -3.76 0.66
CA VAL A 50 3.74 -4.32 -0.51
C VAL A 50 4.73 -4.69 -1.61
N ALA A 51 5.78 -3.89 -1.81
CA ALA A 51 6.74 -4.12 -2.89
C ALA A 51 7.45 -5.49 -2.84
N PRO A 52 7.99 -5.96 -1.70
CA PRO A 52 8.55 -7.32 -1.60
C PRO A 52 7.51 -8.42 -1.88
N TYR A 53 6.26 -8.19 -1.50
CA TYR A 53 5.19 -9.14 -1.79
C TYR A 53 4.87 -9.21 -3.28
N MET A 54 4.87 -8.09 -3.99
CA MET A 54 4.72 -8.06 -5.44
C MET A 54 5.88 -8.81 -6.14
N ILE A 55 7.11 -8.59 -5.67
CA ILE A 55 8.29 -9.33 -6.18
C ILE A 55 8.12 -10.83 -5.96
N LYS A 56 7.72 -11.25 -4.75
CA LYS A 56 7.43 -12.65 -4.43
C LYS A 56 6.42 -13.26 -5.41
N LEU A 57 5.30 -12.58 -5.63
CA LEU A 57 4.26 -13.06 -6.56
C LEU A 57 4.77 -13.14 -8.00
N GLY A 58 5.53 -12.16 -8.46
CA GLY A 58 6.16 -12.18 -9.78
C GLY A 58 7.11 -13.37 -9.95
N ILE A 59 7.91 -13.68 -8.93
CA ILE A 59 8.80 -14.86 -8.92
C ILE A 59 7.99 -16.15 -8.99
N GLU A 60 6.94 -16.27 -8.17
CA GLU A 60 6.09 -17.47 -8.11
C GLU A 60 5.34 -17.72 -9.43
N GLN A 61 4.83 -16.66 -10.05
CA GLN A 61 4.09 -16.77 -11.32
C GLN A 61 4.99 -17.15 -12.50
N THR A 62 6.22 -16.66 -12.53
CA THR A 62 7.10 -16.81 -13.70
C THR A 62 8.21 -17.83 -13.50
N GLY A 63 8.45 -18.27 -12.26
CA GLY A 63 9.61 -19.07 -11.91
C GLY A 63 10.92 -18.32 -12.21
N TRP A 64 10.93 -16.99 -11.99
CA TRP A 64 12.10 -16.15 -12.23
C TRP A 64 13.30 -16.60 -11.40
N LYS A 65 14.43 -16.80 -12.04
CA LYS A 65 15.69 -17.23 -11.41
C LYS A 65 16.88 -16.41 -11.88
N ASP A 66 16.78 -15.82 -13.06
CA ASP A 66 17.87 -15.06 -13.68
C ASP A 66 17.30 -13.99 -14.63
N ASN A 67 18.19 -13.15 -15.16
CA ASN A 67 17.83 -12.02 -16.01
C ASN A 67 17.20 -12.42 -17.37
N LYS A 68 17.33 -13.67 -17.82
CA LYS A 68 16.70 -14.12 -19.07
C LYS A 68 15.17 -14.14 -18.98
N LYS A 69 14.65 -14.21 -17.74
CA LYS A 69 13.22 -14.16 -17.46
C LYS A 69 12.72 -12.77 -17.02
N ASN A 70 13.55 -11.74 -17.09
CA ASN A 70 13.14 -10.39 -16.71
C ASN A 70 11.89 -9.90 -17.45
N PRO A 71 11.74 -10.08 -18.77
CA PRO A 71 10.52 -9.64 -19.46
C PRO A 71 9.25 -10.27 -18.92
N ASP A 72 9.26 -11.57 -18.66
CA ASP A 72 8.11 -12.29 -18.11
C ASP A 72 7.81 -11.82 -16.69
N PHE A 73 8.85 -11.66 -15.87
CA PHE A 73 8.73 -11.17 -14.50
C PHE A 73 8.15 -9.75 -14.44
N ILE A 74 8.67 -8.83 -15.24
CA ILE A 74 8.18 -7.45 -15.34
C ILE A 74 6.72 -7.47 -15.74
N LYS A 75 6.37 -8.20 -16.79
CA LYS A 75 4.99 -8.33 -17.26
C LYS A 75 4.06 -8.87 -16.17
N ALA A 76 4.49 -9.88 -15.43
CA ALA A 76 3.69 -10.45 -14.34
C ALA A 76 3.45 -9.41 -13.24
N VAL A 77 4.49 -8.69 -12.79
CA VAL A 77 4.39 -7.67 -11.75
C VAL A 77 3.52 -6.49 -12.20
N CYS A 78 3.68 -6.02 -13.44
CA CYS A 78 2.94 -4.89 -13.97
C CYS A 78 1.46 -5.18 -14.23
N ASN A 79 1.04 -6.44 -14.16
CA ASN A 79 -0.37 -6.85 -14.28
C ASN A 79 -1.00 -7.30 -12.96
N LEU A 80 -0.31 -7.14 -11.84
CA LEU A 80 -0.81 -7.57 -10.54
C LEU A 80 -2.09 -6.83 -10.13
N LYS A 81 -3.05 -7.60 -9.62
CA LYS A 81 -4.25 -7.09 -8.96
C LYS A 81 -4.29 -7.70 -7.56
N LEU A 82 -3.97 -6.90 -6.57
CA LEU A 82 -3.92 -7.33 -5.18
C LEU A 82 -5.19 -6.92 -4.46
N LYS A 83 -5.69 -7.79 -3.61
CA LYS A 83 -6.79 -7.50 -2.70
C LYS A 83 -6.27 -6.96 -1.38
N ALA A 84 -7.06 -6.07 -0.78
CA ALA A 84 -6.83 -5.60 0.58
C ALA A 84 -6.64 -6.77 1.55
N GLY A 85 -5.64 -6.70 2.39
CA GLY A 85 -5.31 -7.76 3.33
C GLY A 85 -3.95 -7.56 3.98
N PRO A 86 -3.47 -8.54 4.75
CA PRO A 86 -2.20 -8.41 5.48
C PRO A 86 -1.00 -8.09 4.59
N TRP A 87 -1.02 -8.54 3.34
CA TRP A 87 0.05 -8.31 2.37
C TRP A 87 -0.15 -7.08 1.49
N CYS A 88 -1.38 -6.53 1.47
CA CYS A 88 -1.72 -5.30 0.74
C CYS A 88 -2.57 -4.37 1.63
N PRO A 89 -1.97 -3.81 2.69
CA PRO A 89 -2.69 -3.00 3.68
C PRO A 89 -3.09 -1.61 3.16
N VAL A 90 -2.64 -1.23 1.98
CA VAL A 90 -3.05 0.02 1.31
C VAL A 90 -4.49 -0.04 0.75
N GLY A 91 -5.12 -1.20 0.78
CA GLY A 91 -6.38 -1.47 0.09
C GLY A 91 -6.16 -2.27 -1.19
N ASP A 92 -7.20 -2.41 -2.00
CA ASP A 92 -7.08 -3.05 -3.31
C ASP A 92 -6.11 -2.26 -4.20
N LEU A 93 -5.09 -2.93 -4.72
CA LEU A 93 -4.08 -2.37 -5.60
C LEU A 93 -4.20 -2.98 -7.00
N ASN A 94 -4.28 -2.15 -8.02
CA ASN A 94 -4.21 -2.56 -9.42
C ASN A 94 -2.95 -1.96 -10.05
N MET A 95 -2.10 -2.81 -10.59
CA MET A 95 -1.02 -2.36 -11.48
C MET A 95 -1.55 -2.19 -12.90
N ARG A 96 -1.01 -1.23 -13.62
CA ARG A 96 -1.29 -0.96 -15.03
C ARG A 96 -0.03 -1.17 -15.86
N GLU A 97 -0.12 -2.06 -16.87
CA GLU A 97 1.02 -2.50 -17.65
C GLU A 97 1.58 -1.38 -18.57
N GLU A 98 0.71 -0.50 -19.07
CA GLU A 98 1.08 0.52 -20.03
C GLU A 98 2.19 1.46 -19.51
N ASP A 99 2.11 1.86 -18.27
CA ASP A 99 3.03 2.85 -17.67
C ASP A 99 3.58 2.42 -16.31
N ASN A 100 3.38 1.15 -15.95
CA ASN A 100 3.82 0.55 -14.68
C ASN A 100 3.26 1.26 -13.43
N GLN A 101 2.11 1.93 -13.58
CA GLN A 101 1.49 2.69 -12.51
C GLN A 101 0.63 1.81 -11.61
N GLY A 102 0.78 1.97 -10.29
CA GLY A 102 -0.08 1.34 -9.31
C GLY A 102 -1.21 2.27 -8.87
N PHE A 103 -2.43 1.74 -8.79
CA PHE A 103 -3.62 2.46 -8.34
C PHE A 103 -4.23 1.79 -7.14
N HIS A 104 -4.48 2.56 -6.10
CA HIS A 104 -5.20 2.16 -4.90
C HIS A 104 -6.13 3.30 -4.46
N ASP A 105 -6.97 3.03 -3.47
CA ASP A 105 -7.84 4.07 -2.91
C ASP A 105 -7.04 5.18 -2.25
N HIS A 106 -7.51 6.41 -2.40
CA HIS A 106 -6.96 7.58 -1.76
C HIS A 106 -7.85 8.05 -0.61
N TYR A 107 -7.27 8.75 0.35
CA TYR A 107 -7.98 9.25 1.51
C TYR A 107 -7.70 10.73 1.71
N ILE A 108 -8.75 11.49 1.98
CA ILE A 108 -8.65 12.87 2.41
C ILE A 108 -8.75 12.87 3.92
N SER A 109 -7.76 13.47 4.58
CA SER A 109 -7.72 13.55 6.03
C SER A 109 -7.51 14.98 6.49
N LYS A 110 -8.07 15.32 7.65
CA LYS A 110 -7.87 16.57 8.36
C LYS A 110 -6.97 16.33 9.57
N VAL A 111 -6.05 17.26 9.82
CA VAL A 111 -5.30 17.29 11.08
C VAL A 111 -6.16 17.97 12.15
N GLU A 112 -6.43 17.27 13.23
CA GLU A 112 -7.14 17.80 14.39
C GLU A 112 -6.17 18.55 15.34
N PRO A 113 -6.67 19.40 16.26
CA PRO A 113 -5.82 20.21 17.16
C PRO A 113 -4.83 19.39 18.00
N ASP A 114 -5.17 18.14 18.32
CA ASP A 114 -4.31 17.18 19.04
C ASP A 114 -3.30 16.46 18.12
N LEU A 115 -3.13 16.94 16.89
CA LEU A 115 -2.27 16.39 15.84
C LEU A 115 -2.71 15.00 15.34
N LYS A 116 -3.93 14.59 15.62
CA LYS A 116 -4.51 13.36 15.07
C LYS A 116 -5.02 13.58 13.66
N LEU A 117 -4.86 12.57 12.82
CA LEU A 117 -5.44 12.56 11.48
C LEU A 117 -6.83 11.93 11.51
N LYS A 118 -7.84 12.71 11.17
CA LYS A 118 -9.20 12.24 10.96
C LYS A 118 -9.46 12.03 9.47
N VAL A 119 -9.83 10.84 9.08
CA VAL A 119 -10.22 10.55 7.70
C VAL A 119 -11.59 11.16 7.44
N LEU A 120 -11.68 12.04 6.45
CA LEU A 120 -12.92 12.73 6.05
C LEU A 120 -13.60 12.03 4.88
N ALA A 121 -12.81 11.50 3.94
CA ALA A 121 -13.35 10.84 2.76
C ALA A 121 -12.38 9.78 2.21
N ARG A 122 -12.96 8.74 1.62
CA ARG A 122 -12.27 7.76 0.77
C ARG A 122 -12.62 8.05 -0.68
N ILE A 123 -11.61 8.12 -1.53
CA ILE A 123 -11.77 8.26 -2.98
C ILE A 123 -11.39 6.92 -3.58
N PRO A 124 -12.36 6.17 -4.16
CA PRO A 124 -12.07 4.89 -4.81
C PRO A 124 -11.04 5.04 -5.93
N LYS A 125 -10.20 4.03 -6.13
CA LYS A 125 -9.15 4.03 -7.16
C LYS A 125 -9.68 4.32 -8.55
N GLU A 126 -10.89 3.89 -8.86
CA GLU A 126 -11.55 4.12 -10.16
C GLU A 126 -11.77 5.61 -10.46
N LYS A 127 -11.84 6.45 -9.41
CA LYS A 127 -11.97 7.92 -9.57
C LYS A 127 -10.63 8.64 -9.65
N VAL A 128 -9.53 7.99 -9.35
CA VAL A 128 -8.18 8.56 -9.43
C VAL A 128 -7.37 7.96 -10.59
N MET A 129 -7.88 6.91 -11.22
CA MET A 129 -7.30 6.38 -12.44
C MET A 129 -7.47 7.39 -13.58
N TYR A 130 -6.44 7.54 -14.37
CA TYR A 130 -6.39 8.38 -15.57
C TYR A 130 -5.86 7.55 -16.74
N ASP A 131 -6.08 8.01 -17.97
CA ASP A 131 -5.55 7.33 -19.15
C ASP A 131 -4.01 7.40 -19.18
N PRO A 132 -3.32 6.33 -19.61
CA PRO A 132 -1.87 6.35 -19.68
C PRO A 132 -1.40 7.42 -20.68
N THR A 133 -0.44 8.24 -20.25
CA THR A 133 0.19 9.26 -21.11
C THR A 133 1.35 8.69 -21.92
N VAL A 134 1.81 7.49 -21.58
CA VAL A 134 2.88 6.78 -22.25
C VAL A 134 2.56 5.28 -22.25
N ASP A 135 2.96 4.61 -23.33
CA ASP A 135 2.89 3.15 -23.39
C ASP A 135 4.33 2.59 -23.41
N LEU A 136 4.69 1.90 -22.33
CA LEU A 136 6.00 1.31 -22.11
C LEU A 136 6.05 -0.17 -22.53
N ARG A 137 4.94 -0.77 -22.95
CA ARG A 137 4.88 -2.18 -23.35
C ARG A 137 5.79 -2.42 -24.55
N GLY A 138 6.64 -3.44 -24.44
CA GLY A 138 7.58 -3.79 -25.51
C GLY A 138 8.75 -2.83 -25.72
N LYS A 139 8.97 -1.90 -24.77
CA LYS A 139 10.09 -0.95 -24.82
C LYS A 139 11.22 -1.27 -23.84
N ALA A 140 11.14 -2.41 -23.17
CA ALA A 140 12.16 -2.90 -22.23
C ALA A 140 13.12 -3.88 -22.91
#